data_d68dffa52ea2e56e5648172e7ca89127
#
_entry.id   d68dffa52ea2e56e5648172e7ca89127
#
_cell.length_a   1.000
_cell.length_b   1.000
_cell.length_c   1.000
_cell.angle_alpha   90.00
_cell.angle_beta   90.00
_cell.angle_gamma   90.00
#
_symmetry.space_group_name_H-M   'P 1'
#
loop_
_entity.id
_entity.type
_entity.pdbx_description
1 polymer ?
#
loop_
_entity_poly.entity_id
_entity_poly.type
_entity_poly.pdbx_seq_one_letter_code
_entity_poly.pdbx_strand_id
1 'polypeptide(L)'
;KMFFTRKLGIDLGTANTLVFVPGRGIVLNEPSVVAVSLQDNKILAVGNEAKEMIGKTPEHIIAYRPMRDGVIADYRVTEAMLRYYMNKATRRWDIFKPEVMVSVPAGVTSTERRAVIESAIKAGAKSAYVVKEPILAAIGAGIPIYEARGHMVVDIGGGTTDVAVISLGGIVAS
;
A
#
# COMPACT_ATOMS: atom_id res chain seq x y z
N LYS A 1 -23.04 -19.44 11.64
CA LYS A 1 -22.82 -18.12 10.99
C LYS A 1 -21.33 -17.95 10.85
N MET A 2 -20.80 -18.10 9.65
CA MET A 2 -19.40 -17.88 9.33
C MET A 2 -19.18 -16.36 9.38
N PHE A 3 -18.42 -15.86 10.35
CA PHE A 3 -18.03 -14.46 10.42
C PHE A 3 -16.95 -14.21 9.35
N PHE A 4 -17.36 -13.62 8.24
CA PHE A 4 -16.43 -13.27 7.16
C PHE A 4 -15.58 -12.10 7.61
N THR A 5 -14.35 -12.35 8.04
CA THR A 5 -13.33 -11.30 8.16
C THR A 5 -13.06 -10.76 6.75
N ARG A 6 -13.20 -9.45 6.56
CA ARG A 6 -12.89 -8.84 5.27
C ARG A 6 -11.41 -8.90 4.99
N LYS A 7 -11.08 -9.20 3.75
CA LYS A 7 -9.71 -9.17 3.23
C LYS A 7 -9.55 -7.94 2.34
N LEU A 8 -8.45 -7.22 2.53
CA LEU A 8 -8.07 -6.07 1.71
C LEU A 8 -6.68 -6.30 1.15
N GLY A 9 -6.50 -6.03 -0.13
CA GLY A 9 -5.20 -5.81 -0.74
C GLY A 9 -4.97 -4.30 -0.87
N ILE A 10 -3.83 -3.82 -0.41
CA ILE A 10 -3.45 -2.40 -0.50
C ILE A 10 -2.10 -2.33 -1.22
N ASP A 11 -2.08 -1.65 -2.34
CA ASP A 11 -0.88 -1.29 -3.06
C ASP A 11 -0.55 0.17 -2.77
N LEU A 12 0.49 0.39 -1.95
CA LEU A 12 0.98 1.73 -1.59
C LEU A 12 2.00 2.20 -2.63
N GLY A 13 1.53 2.47 -3.85
CA GLY A 13 2.43 2.94 -4.91
C GLY A 13 2.89 4.39 -4.74
N THR A 14 4.01 4.75 -5.38
CA THR A 14 4.59 6.10 -5.32
C THR A 14 3.65 7.17 -5.90
N ALA A 15 2.96 6.88 -6.98
CA ALA A 15 2.04 7.81 -7.63
C ALA A 15 0.63 7.71 -7.07
N ASN A 16 0.09 6.49 -7.00
CA ASN A 16 -1.27 6.19 -6.56
C ASN A 16 -1.28 5.01 -5.60
N THR A 17 -2.23 5.02 -4.69
CA THR A 17 -2.57 3.88 -3.83
C THR A 17 -3.83 3.21 -4.37
N LEU A 18 -3.77 1.88 -4.52
CA LEU A 18 -4.89 1.06 -4.92
C LEU A 18 -5.39 0.22 -3.74
N VAL A 19 -6.70 0.06 -3.63
CA VAL A 19 -7.28 -0.88 -2.66
C VAL A 19 -8.19 -1.87 -3.38
N PHE A 20 -7.88 -3.13 -3.20
CA PHE A 20 -8.63 -4.27 -3.73
C PHE A 20 -9.43 -4.96 -2.63
N VAL A 21 -10.66 -5.31 -2.94
CA VAL A 21 -11.55 -6.11 -2.08
C VAL A 21 -11.99 -7.35 -2.84
N PRO A 22 -11.77 -8.58 -2.33
CA PRO A 22 -12.24 -9.80 -2.96
C PRO A 22 -13.74 -9.74 -3.27
N GLY A 23 -14.12 -10.11 -4.49
CA GLY A 23 -15.51 -10.07 -4.98
C GLY A 23 -16.02 -8.67 -5.37
N ARG A 24 -15.24 -7.60 -5.16
CA ARG A 24 -15.58 -6.24 -5.57
C ARG A 24 -14.55 -5.61 -6.53
N GLY A 25 -13.37 -6.22 -6.65
CA GLY A 25 -12.28 -5.67 -7.45
C GLY A 25 -11.56 -4.49 -6.78
N ILE A 26 -10.99 -3.61 -7.59
CA ILE A 26 -10.36 -2.36 -7.13
C ILE A 26 -11.48 -1.38 -6.74
N VAL A 27 -11.55 -1.08 -5.46
CA VAL A 27 -12.58 -0.19 -4.88
C VAL A 27 -12.09 1.23 -4.66
N LEU A 28 -10.77 1.45 -4.61
CA LEU A 28 -10.14 2.76 -4.49
C LEU A 28 -8.90 2.83 -5.38
N ASN A 29 -8.73 3.97 -6.04
CA ASN A 29 -7.55 4.38 -6.77
C ASN A 29 -7.37 5.88 -6.53
N GLU A 30 -6.45 6.23 -5.64
CA GLU A 30 -6.24 7.61 -5.23
C GLU A 30 -4.76 7.97 -5.25
N PRO A 31 -4.42 9.25 -5.46
CA PRO A 31 -3.03 9.69 -5.40
C PRO A 31 -2.44 9.47 -4.02
N SER A 32 -1.19 9.00 -3.98
CA SER A 32 -0.42 8.85 -2.75
C SER A 32 0.10 10.22 -2.28
N VAL A 33 -0.81 11.03 -1.75
CA VAL A 33 -0.55 12.38 -1.25
C VAL A 33 -1.10 12.51 0.16
N VAL A 34 -0.39 13.25 1.00
CA VAL A 34 -0.83 13.63 2.35
C VAL A 34 -0.67 15.12 2.56
N ALA A 35 -1.56 15.71 3.35
CA ALA A 35 -1.43 17.08 3.84
C ALA A 35 -1.20 17.04 5.35
N VAL A 36 -0.20 17.76 5.83
CA VAL A 36 0.26 17.76 7.23
C VAL A 36 0.34 19.18 7.74
N SER A 37 -0.16 19.41 8.94
CA SER A 37 0.07 20.64 9.69
C SER A 37 1.49 20.64 10.27
N LEU A 38 2.26 21.69 9.98
CA LEU A 38 3.63 21.86 10.49
C LEU A 38 3.65 22.29 11.96
N GLN A 39 2.54 22.79 12.50
CA GLN A 39 2.44 23.27 13.89
C GLN A 39 2.37 22.12 14.89
N ASP A 40 1.56 21.11 14.58
CA ASP A 40 1.28 19.98 15.49
C ASP A 40 1.51 18.62 14.85
N ASN A 41 2.09 18.58 13.65
CA ASN A 41 2.38 17.37 12.87
C ASN A 41 1.15 16.46 12.64
N LYS A 42 -0.05 17.02 12.62
CA LYS A 42 -1.26 16.27 12.34
C LYS A 42 -1.46 16.05 10.84
N ILE A 43 -1.89 14.86 10.48
CA ILE A 43 -2.36 14.55 9.13
C ILE A 43 -3.76 15.18 8.96
N LEU A 44 -3.88 16.11 8.01
CA LEU A 44 -5.12 16.85 7.75
C LEU A 44 -5.94 16.21 6.65
N ALA A 45 -5.29 15.70 5.60
CA ALA A 45 -5.94 15.06 4.47
C ALA A 45 -5.06 13.98 3.85
N VAL A 46 -5.67 13.04 3.14
CA VAL A 46 -5.01 11.95 2.40
C VAL A 46 -5.70 11.77 1.04
N GLY A 47 -4.96 11.35 0.04
CA GLY A 47 -5.51 10.99 -1.26
C GLY A 47 -5.93 12.20 -2.09
N ASN A 48 -7.13 12.15 -2.67
CA ASN A 48 -7.66 13.20 -3.54
C ASN A 48 -7.75 14.55 -2.85
N GLU A 49 -8.23 14.58 -1.62
CA GLU A 49 -8.35 15.79 -0.81
C GLU A 49 -6.98 16.47 -0.61
N ALA A 50 -5.97 15.69 -0.23
CA ALA A 50 -4.61 16.20 -0.07
C ALA A 50 -4.00 16.66 -1.40
N LYS A 51 -4.30 15.99 -2.52
CA LYS A 51 -3.84 16.40 -3.85
C LYS A 51 -4.36 17.77 -4.25
N GLU A 52 -5.61 18.09 -3.93
CA GLU A 52 -6.21 19.41 -4.21
C GLU A 52 -5.53 20.54 -3.44
N MET A 53 -4.87 20.22 -2.33
CA MET A 53 -4.17 21.16 -1.47
C MET A 53 -2.74 21.48 -1.97
N ILE A 54 -2.17 20.70 -2.87
CA ILE A 54 -0.80 20.93 -3.38
C ILE A 54 -0.71 22.32 -4.03
N GLY A 55 0.25 23.14 -3.54
CA GLY A 55 0.50 24.49 -4.05
C GLY A 55 -0.57 25.53 -3.68
N LYS A 56 -1.55 25.15 -2.83
CA LYS A 56 -2.65 26.04 -2.39
C LYS A 56 -2.74 26.19 -0.88
N THR A 57 -1.78 25.66 -0.14
CA THR A 57 -1.79 25.64 1.33
C THR A 57 -1.12 26.88 1.92
N PRO A 58 -1.59 27.38 3.09
CA PRO A 58 -0.84 28.34 3.88
C PRO A 58 0.51 27.79 4.33
N GLU A 59 1.44 28.66 4.75
CA GLU A 59 2.82 28.28 5.15
C GLU A 59 2.91 27.20 6.23
N HIS A 60 1.89 27.08 7.07
CA HIS A 60 1.85 26.10 8.16
C HIS A 60 1.27 24.74 7.75
N ILE A 61 0.87 24.54 6.50
CA ILE A 61 0.39 23.26 5.95
C ILE A 61 1.22 22.89 4.74
N ILE A 62 1.67 21.63 4.70
CA ILE A 62 2.38 21.08 3.56
C ILE A 62 1.62 19.87 3.00
N ALA A 63 1.38 19.88 1.69
CA ALA A 63 0.85 18.73 0.95
C ALA A 63 1.96 18.15 0.07
N TYR A 64 2.26 16.85 0.24
CA TYR A 64 3.38 16.21 -0.44
C TYR A 64 3.13 14.72 -0.70
N ARG A 65 3.97 14.11 -1.52
CA ARG A 65 4.03 12.66 -1.74
C ARG A 65 4.98 12.03 -0.73
N PRO A 66 4.50 11.16 0.19
CA PRO A 66 5.34 10.62 1.26
C PRO A 66 6.24 9.47 0.80
N MET A 67 5.96 8.88 -0.37
CA MET A 67 6.72 7.76 -0.91
C MET A 67 8.00 8.24 -1.58
N ARG A 68 9.13 7.67 -1.19
CA ARG A 68 10.42 7.78 -1.84
C ARG A 68 10.99 6.39 -2.03
N ASP A 69 11.45 6.08 -3.24
CA ASP A 69 12.04 4.78 -3.57
C ASP A 69 11.15 3.57 -3.16
N GLY A 70 9.83 3.74 -3.30
CA GLY A 70 8.84 2.71 -2.97
C GLY A 70 8.56 2.51 -1.47
N VAL A 71 9.17 3.30 -0.59
CA VAL A 71 8.97 3.22 0.87
C VAL A 71 8.53 4.56 1.46
N ILE A 72 7.78 4.50 2.54
CA ILE A 72 7.41 5.67 3.33
C ILE A 72 8.39 5.82 4.50
N ALA A 73 9.11 6.95 4.54
CA ALA A 73 10.09 7.21 5.60
C ALA A 73 9.45 7.51 6.97
N ASP A 74 8.23 8.07 6.98
CA ASP A 74 7.50 8.40 8.22
C ASP A 74 6.37 7.39 8.48
N TYR A 75 6.54 6.55 9.48
CA TYR A 75 5.58 5.52 9.88
C TYR A 75 4.22 6.08 10.34
N ARG A 76 4.17 7.30 10.86
CA ARG A 76 2.91 7.96 11.23
C ARG A 76 2.09 8.27 9.99
N VAL A 77 2.75 8.70 8.93
CA VAL A 77 2.14 8.92 7.62
C VAL A 77 1.64 7.60 7.04
N THR A 78 2.44 6.53 7.10
CA THR A 78 2.03 5.19 6.67
C THR A 78 0.79 4.72 7.42
N GLU A 79 0.78 4.84 8.74
CA GLU A 79 -0.36 4.46 9.58
C GLU A 79 -1.62 5.26 9.20
N ALA A 80 -1.50 6.57 9.04
CA ALA A 80 -2.62 7.43 8.69
C ALA A 80 -3.19 7.13 7.29
N MET A 81 -2.32 6.89 6.32
CA MET A 81 -2.73 6.48 4.97
C MET A 81 -3.45 5.14 4.99
N LEU A 82 -2.88 4.13 5.63
CA LEU A 82 -3.50 2.81 5.74
C LEU A 82 -4.86 2.89 6.46
N ARG A 83 -4.95 3.66 7.54
CA ARG A 83 -6.21 3.91 8.25
C ARG A 83 -7.26 4.56 7.36
N TYR A 84 -6.89 5.59 6.62
CA TYR A 84 -7.77 6.27 5.68
C TYR A 84 -8.31 5.31 4.61
N TYR A 85 -7.42 4.58 3.95
CA TYR A 85 -7.80 3.66 2.87
C TYR A 85 -8.62 2.48 3.37
N MET A 86 -8.27 1.89 4.52
CA MET A 86 -9.07 0.82 5.13
C MET A 86 -10.48 1.31 5.49
N ASN A 87 -10.60 2.47 6.13
CA ASN A 87 -11.90 3.03 6.50
C ASN A 87 -12.76 3.33 5.28
N LYS A 88 -12.15 3.83 4.21
CA LYS A 88 -12.85 4.17 2.96
C LYS A 88 -13.28 2.93 2.17
N ALA A 89 -12.50 1.85 2.22
CA ALA A 89 -12.78 0.58 1.55
C ALA A 89 -13.82 -0.26 2.31
N THR A 90 -13.89 -0.11 3.63
CA THR A 90 -14.86 -0.82 4.48
C THR A 90 -16.17 -0.03 4.56
N ARG A 91 -17.30 -0.73 4.67
CA ARG A 91 -18.60 -0.06 4.86
C ARG A 91 -18.72 0.38 6.32
N ARG A 92 -19.45 1.48 6.56
CA ARG A 92 -19.71 2.07 7.89
C ARG A 92 -20.28 1.08 8.94
N TRP A 93 -20.80 -0.04 8.49
CA TRP A 93 -21.41 -1.09 9.33
C TRP A 93 -20.51 -2.31 9.55
N ASP A 94 -19.25 -2.26 9.08
CA ASP A 94 -18.32 -3.37 9.29
C ASP A 94 -17.75 -3.32 10.70
N ILE A 95 -18.31 -4.15 11.58
CA ILE A 95 -17.91 -4.27 12.99
C ILE A 95 -16.57 -5.01 13.13
N PHE A 96 -16.15 -5.77 12.09
CA PHE A 96 -14.96 -6.60 12.15
C PHE A 96 -13.77 -5.93 11.47
N LYS A 97 -12.63 -5.93 12.19
CA LYS A 97 -11.35 -5.46 11.67
C LYS A 97 -10.93 -6.31 10.46
N PRO A 98 -10.45 -5.71 9.35
CA PRO A 98 -10.04 -6.44 8.16
C PRO A 98 -8.70 -7.16 8.36
N GLU A 99 -8.48 -8.22 7.58
CA GLU A 99 -7.15 -8.76 7.28
C GLU A 99 -6.60 -8.01 6.08
N VAL A 100 -5.36 -7.54 6.17
CA VAL A 100 -4.77 -6.65 5.16
C VAL A 100 -3.51 -7.26 4.60
N MET A 101 -3.39 -7.24 3.28
CA MET A 101 -2.16 -7.53 2.55
C MET A 101 -1.67 -6.22 1.92
N VAL A 102 -0.40 -5.87 2.18
CA VAL A 102 0.21 -4.65 1.64
C VAL A 102 1.33 -5.05 0.68
N SER A 103 1.36 -4.45 -0.52
CA SER A 103 2.47 -4.59 -1.45
C SER A 103 3.72 -3.86 -0.91
N VAL A 104 4.88 -4.40 -1.21
CA VAL A 104 6.17 -3.76 -0.89
C VAL A 104 7.17 -4.05 -2.01
N PRO A 105 8.13 -3.14 -2.29
CA PRO A 105 9.16 -3.35 -3.29
C PRO A 105 9.97 -4.63 -3.07
N ALA A 106 10.59 -5.16 -4.11
CA ALA A 106 11.43 -6.36 -4.02
C ALA A 106 12.60 -6.19 -3.04
N GLY A 107 13.21 -4.98 -3.02
CA GLY A 107 14.38 -4.64 -2.20
C GLY A 107 14.08 -4.21 -0.77
N VAL A 108 12.82 -4.29 -0.30
CA VAL A 108 12.44 -3.87 1.05
C VAL A 108 13.23 -4.63 2.12
N THR A 109 13.78 -3.89 3.08
CA THR A 109 14.50 -4.46 4.22
C THR A 109 13.55 -5.15 5.22
N SER A 110 14.10 -6.04 6.05
CA SER A 110 13.31 -6.70 7.10
C SER A 110 12.70 -5.70 8.11
N THR A 111 13.40 -4.61 8.38
CA THR A 111 12.95 -3.54 9.28
C THR A 111 11.77 -2.78 8.67
N GLU A 112 11.87 -2.35 7.41
CA GLU A 112 10.80 -1.66 6.70
C GLU A 112 9.55 -2.55 6.55
N ARG A 113 9.75 -3.82 6.16
CA ARG A 113 8.68 -4.80 6.11
C ARG A 113 7.92 -4.91 7.43
N ARG A 114 8.66 -5.02 8.54
CA ARG A 114 8.07 -5.09 9.88
C ARG A 114 7.30 -3.81 10.22
N ALA A 115 7.84 -2.66 9.88
CA ALA A 115 7.22 -1.38 10.12
C ALA A 115 5.90 -1.19 9.35
N VAL A 116 5.82 -1.67 8.10
CA VAL A 116 4.55 -1.67 7.32
C VAL A 116 3.50 -2.55 8.02
N ILE A 117 3.88 -3.74 8.47
CA ILE A 117 2.97 -4.64 9.21
C ILE A 117 2.47 -3.97 10.50
N GLU A 118 3.37 -3.40 11.29
CA GLU A 118 3.01 -2.72 12.54
C GLU A 118 2.11 -1.50 12.30
N SER A 119 2.40 -0.72 11.25
CA SER A 119 1.54 0.41 10.84
C SER A 119 0.15 -0.03 10.44
N ALA A 120 0.01 -1.13 9.71
CA ALA A 120 -1.28 -1.67 9.33
C ALA A 120 -2.10 -2.15 10.55
N ILE A 121 -1.46 -2.81 11.52
CA ILE A 121 -2.11 -3.22 12.78
C ILE A 121 -2.55 -1.99 13.59
N LYS A 122 -1.68 -0.98 13.75
CA LYS A 122 -2.00 0.28 14.44
C LYS A 122 -3.10 1.06 13.72
N ALA A 123 -3.15 0.99 12.39
CA ALA A 123 -4.21 1.58 11.58
C ALA A 123 -5.57 0.88 11.75
N GLY A 124 -5.62 -0.29 12.38
CA GLY A 124 -6.86 -1.00 12.73
C GLY A 124 -7.06 -2.35 12.05
N ALA A 125 -6.05 -2.89 11.33
CA ALA A 125 -6.14 -4.24 10.80
C ALA A 125 -6.18 -5.29 11.92
N LYS A 126 -6.89 -6.40 11.69
CA LYS A 126 -6.89 -7.59 12.57
C LYS A 126 -5.56 -8.33 12.45
N SER A 127 -5.10 -8.48 11.22
CA SER A 127 -3.81 -9.06 10.85
C SER A 127 -3.31 -8.37 9.59
N ALA A 128 -1.99 -8.30 9.44
CA ALA A 128 -1.35 -7.69 8.29
C ALA A 128 -0.25 -8.58 7.73
N TYR A 129 -0.17 -8.63 6.42
CA TYR A 129 0.81 -9.38 5.64
C TYR A 129 1.43 -8.46 4.60
N VAL A 130 2.67 -8.74 4.23
CA VAL A 130 3.32 -8.05 3.11
C VAL A 130 3.69 -9.04 2.03
N VAL A 131 3.54 -8.62 0.77
CA VAL A 131 3.91 -9.38 -0.41
C VAL A 131 4.73 -8.48 -1.32
N LYS A 132 5.78 -9.02 -1.92
CA LYS A 132 6.63 -8.28 -2.84
C LYS A 132 5.92 -7.99 -4.15
N GLU A 133 6.00 -6.74 -4.62
CA GLU A 133 5.32 -6.23 -5.82
C GLU A 133 5.53 -7.09 -7.06
N PRO A 134 6.77 -7.56 -7.41
CA PRO A 134 6.95 -8.40 -8.60
C PRO A 134 6.17 -9.71 -8.58
N ILE A 135 5.94 -10.29 -7.40
CA ILE A 135 5.10 -11.51 -7.27
C ILE A 135 3.65 -11.18 -7.59
N LEU A 136 3.15 -10.06 -7.07
CA LEU A 136 1.78 -9.62 -7.33
C LEU A 136 1.58 -9.24 -8.79
N ALA A 137 2.55 -8.54 -9.40
CA ALA A 137 2.55 -8.20 -10.82
C ALA A 137 2.51 -9.45 -11.70
N ALA A 138 3.35 -10.46 -11.39
CA ALA A 138 3.36 -11.73 -12.10
C ALA A 138 2.00 -12.46 -12.01
N ILE A 139 1.42 -12.54 -10.82
CA ILE A 139 0.10 -13.15 -10.60
C ILE A 139 -0.97 -12.37 -11.38
N GLY A 140 -0.95 -11.04 -11.32
CA GLY A 140 -1.89 -10.19 -12.03
C GLY A 140 -1.80 -10.32 -13.56
N ALA A 141 -0.60 -10.56 -14.09
CA ALA A 141 -0.36 -10.84 -15.50
C ALA A 141 -0.67 -12.29 -15.92
N GLY A 142 -1.08 -13.16 -15.00
CA GLY A 142 -1.38 -14.56 -15.26
C GLY A 142 -0.13 -15.42 -15.53
N ILE A 143 1.05 -14.99 -15.07
CA ILE A 143 2.30 -15.75 -15.24
C ILE A 143 2.28 -16.95 -14.29
N PRO A 144 2.59 -18.16 -14.77
CA PRO A 144 2.55 -19.39 -13.96
C PRO A 144 3.78 -19.50 -13.05
N ILE A 145 3.87 -18.64 -12.04
CA ILE A 145 5.05 -18.48 -11.17
C ILE A 145 5.42 -19.72 -10.35
N TYR A 146 4.53 -20.67 -10.21
CA TYR A 146 4.77 -21.91 -9.43
C TYR A 146 5.47 -23.02 -10.23
N GLU A 147 5.69 -22.82 -11.53
CA GLU A 147 6.45 -23.75 -12.35
C GLU A 147 7.95 -23.67 -12.02
N ALA A 148 8.68 -24.78 -12.29
CA ALA A 148 10.14 -24.86 -12.17
C ALA A 148 10.85 -24.19 -13.37
N ARG A 149 10.44 -22.94 -13.68
CA ARG A 149 10.99 -22.09 -14.74
C ARG A 149 11.25 -20.72 -14.20
N GLY A 150 12.26 -20.03 -14.72
CA GLY A 150 12.50 -18.62 -14.42
C GLY A 150 11.58 -17.72 -15.25
N HIS A 151 10.77 -16.92 -14.57
CA HIS A 151 9.93 -15.88 -15.18
C HIS A 151 10.47 -14.53 -14.77
N MET A 152 10.87 -13.70 -15.73
CA MET A 152 11.31 -12.34 -15.47
C MET A 152 10.12 -11.41 -15.49
N VAL A 153 10.00 -10.57 -14.47
CA VAL A 153 9.02 -9.47 -14.38
C VAL A 153 9.79 -8.17 -14.29
N VAL A 154 9.38 -7.20 -15.10
CA VAL A 154 9.83 -5.81 -15.03
C VAL A 154 8.59 -4.98 -14.70
N ASP A 155 8.55 -4.47 -13.48
CA ASP A 155 7.47 -3.63 -12.99
C ASP A 155 7.93 -2.18 -12.98
N ILE A 156 7.33 -1.35 -13.82
CA ILE A 156 7.67 0.07 -13.99
C ILE A 156 6.58 0.92 -13.37
N GLY A 157 6.82 1.38 -12.16
CA GLY A 157 5.91 2.22 -11.39
C GLY A 157 6.08 3.72 -11.63
N GLY A 158 5.39 4.52 -10.82
CA GLY A 158 5.45 5.99 -10.87
C GLY A 158 6.74 6.61 -10.29
N GLY A 159 7.54 5.83 -9.56
CA GLY A 159 8.78 6.30 -8.93
C GLY A 159 9.80 5.21 -8.69
N THR A 160 9.47 3.95 -8.99
CA THR A 160 10.35 2.79 -8.85
C THR A 160 10.26 1.91 -10.08
N THR A 161 11.31 1.14 -10.33
CA THR A 161 11.32 0.05 -11.30
C THR A 161 11.89 -1.17 -10.59
N ASP A 162 11.08 -2.22 -10.49
CA ASP A 162 11.47 -3.51 -9.92
C ASP A 162 11.69 -4.52 -11.04
N VAL A 163 12.85 -5.17 -11.02
CA VAL A 163 13.16 -6.29 -11.92
C VAL A 163 13.36 -7.52 -11.06
N ALA A 164 12.61 -8.58 -11.34
CA ALA A 164 12.74 -9.82 -10.56
C ALA A 164 12.60 -11.05 -11.45
N VAL A 165 13.37 -12.09 -11.12
CA VAL A 165 13.18 -13.43 -11.65
C VAL A 165 12.47 -14.27 -10.60
N ILE A 166 11.36 -14.88 -11.00
CA ILE A 166 10.49 -15.68 -10.13
C ILE A 166 10.50 -17.12 -10.62
N SER A 167 10.64 -18.06 -9.69
CA SER A 167 10.51 -19.49 -9.94
C SER A 167 9.98 -20.18 -8.70
N LEU A 168 9.13 -21.21 -8.87
CA LEU A 168 8.53 -21.97 -7.77
C LEU A 168 7.86 -21.08 -6.70
N GLY A 169 7.23 -19.98 -7.13
CA GLY A 169 6.52 -19.03 -6.26
C GLY A 169 7.42 -18.09 -5.44
N GLY A 170 8.74 -18.12 -5.64
CA GLY A 170 9.71 -17.28 -4.95
C GLY A 170 10.54 -16.39 -5.87
N ILE A 171 11.04 -15.27 -5.37
CA ILE A 171 12.01 -14.44 -6.07
C ILE A 171 13.39 -15.09 -5.95
N VAL A 172 13.99 -15.39 -7.10
CA VAL A 172 15.32 -16.02 -7.22
C VAL A 172 16.40 -14.97 -7.36
N ALA A 173 16.08 -13.85 -8.03
CA ALA A 173 16.95 -12.68 -8.20
C ALA A 173 16.10 -11.41 -8.33
N SER A 174 16.58 -10.30 -7.81
CA SER A 174 15.98 -8.96 -7.95
C SER A 174 17.03 -7.88 -7.76
#